data_4e1fc2b2bef0ff5aa44905544774e3f4
#
_entry.id   4e1fc2b2bef0ff5aa44905544774e3f4
#
_cell.length_a   1.000
_cell.length_b   1.000
_cell.length_c   1.000
_cell.angle_alpha   90.00
_cell.angle_beta   90.00
_cell.angle_gamma   90.00
#
_symmetry.space_group_name_H-M   'P 1'
#
loop_
_entity.id
_entity.type
_entity.pdbx_description
1 polymer ?
#
loop_
_entity_poly.entity_id
_entity_poly.type
_entity_poly.pdbx_seq_one_letter_code
_entity_poly.pdbx_strand_id
1 'polypeptide(L)'
;MTEVEKQTEDRIFESATEVFIEKGMDGARMQDIANHAGINKALLHYYYRTKEQLFEAVFDKMAKLIFSRFAPVLDENASLEDKIRFFFREHISFLQKNPRLPAFILNEINRNPARIRKLLRKININELWNTVERQHHDELIRYNITRETLPQVMTSIAAISVFPFAARGIMEVLFEKSGQDFNKYLEDRKEFAAGFVIRAIKGCETGTNV
;
A
#
# COMPACT_ATOMS: atom_id res chain seq x y z
N MET A 1 -14.88 26.51 0.29
CA MET A 1 -15.16 25.51 -0.76
C MET A 1 -16.61 25.08 -0.57
N THR A 2 -17.43 25.25 -1.58
CA THR A 2 -18.84 24.83 -1.55
C THR A 2 -18.94 23.32 -1.65
N GLU A 3 -20.08 22.73 -1.27
CA GLU A 3 -20.33 21.28 -1.41
C GLU A 3 -20.22 20.82 -2.87
N VAL A 4 -20.65 21.63 -3.82
CA VAL A 4 -20.56 21.36 -5.26
C VAL A 4 -19.10 21.33 -5.75
N GLU A 5 -18.26 22.25 -5.25
CA GLU A 5 -16.83 22.27 -5.57
C GLU A 5 -16.14 21.01 -5.06
N LYS A 6 -16.46 20.59 -3.83
CA LYS A 6 -15.92 19.36 -3.24
C LYS A 6 -16.32 18.12 -4.02
N GLN A 7 -17.59 17.98 -4.38
CA GLN A 7 -18.06 16.87 -5.22
C GLN A 7 -17.38 16.84 -6.59
N THR A 8 -17.12 18.01 -7.18
CA THR A 8 -16.43 18.11 -8.47
C THR A 8 -14.96 17.69 -8.33
N GLU A 9 -14.28 18.14 -7.27
CA GLU A 9 -12.90 17.76 -7.00
C GLU A 9 -12.76 16.24 -6.76
N ASP A 10 -13.68 15.63 -6.02
CA ASP A 10 -13.69 14.19 -5.78
C ASP A 10 -13.90 13.40 -7.09
N ARG A 11 -14.82 13.85 -7.97
CA ARG A 11 -15.01 13.23 -9.30
C ARG A 11 -13.78 13.36 -10.17
N ILE A 12 -13.11 14.52 -10.17
CA ILE A 12 -11.84 14.72 -10.89
C ILE A 12 -10.79 13.75 -10.35
N PHE A 13 -10.70 13.62 -9.02
CA PHE A 13 -9.73 12.76 -8.38
C PHE A 13 -9.94 11.29 -8.75
N GLU A 14 -11.17 10.78 -8.66
CA GLU A 14 -11.51 9.40 -9.01
C GLU A 14 -11.18 9.11 -10.47
N SER A 15 -11.63 9.97 -11.38
CA SER A 15 -11.40 9.83 -12.81
C SER A 15 -9.91 9.91 -13.18
N ALA A 16 -9.17 10.83 -12.56
CA ALA A 16 -7.74 10.96 -12.77
C ALA A 16 -6.99 9.71 -12.25
N THR A 17 -7.40 9.18 -11.09
CA THR A 17 -6.84 7.96 -10.51
C THR A 17 -6.96 6.80 -11.50
N GLU A 18 -8.15 6.56 -12.04
CA GLU A 18 -8.38 5.47 -12.99
C GLU A 18 -7.56 5.64 -14.26
N VAL A 19 -7.57 6.84 -14.86
CA VAL A 19 -6.80 7.12 -16.08
C VAL A 19 -5.28 6.98 -15.85
N PHE A 20 -4.77 7.45 -14.71
CA PHE A 20 -3.35 7.30 -14.39
C PHE A 20 -2.95 5.86 -14.08
N ILE A 21 -3.80 5.09 -13.41
CA ILE A 21 -3.55 3.66 -13.17
C ILE A 21 -3.55 2.87 -14.49
N GLU A 22 -4.44 3.24 -15.43
CA GLU A 22 -4.55 2.55 -16.71
C GLU A 22 -3.42 2.90 -17.67
N LYS A 23 -3.11 4.21 -17.84
CA LYS A 23 -2.24 4.73 -18.91
C LYS A 23 -0.87 5.20 -18.42
N GLY A 24 -0.65 5.21 -17.10
CA GLY A 24 0.51 5.88 -16.48
C GLY A 24 0.45 7.40 -16.64
N MET A 25 1.42 8.10 -16.05
CA MET A 25 1.49 9.55 -16.18
C MET A 25 1.73 9.98 -17.64
N ASP A 26 2.61 9.29 -18.36
CA ASP A 26 3.01 9.69 -19.71
C ASP A 26 1.86 9.52 -20.71
N GLY A 27 1.14 8.40 -20.65
CA GLY A 27 0.04 8.07 -21.55
C GLY A 27 -1.27 8.82 -21.26
N ALA A 28 -1.46 9.32 -20.05
CA ALA A 28 -2.67 10.04 -19.66
C ALA A 28 -2.73 11.43 -20.31
N ARG A 29 -3.95 11.81 -20.74
CA ARG A 29 -4.22 13.16 -21.27
C ARG A 29 -5.27 13.86 -20.41
N MET A 30 -5.12 15.17 -20.19
CA MET A 30 -6.10 16.00 -19.46
C MET A 30 -7.51 15.90 -20.08
N GLN A 31 -7.60 15.75 -21.41
CA GLN A 31 -8.88 15.57 -22.09
C GLN A 31 -9.57 14.25 -21.70
N ASP A 32 -8.80 13.15 -21.62
CA ASP A 32 -9.34 11.84 -21.22
C ASP A 32 -9.90 11.90 -19.78
N ILE A 33 -9.16 12.54 -18.89
CA ILE A 33 -9.57 12.73 -17.49
C ILE A 33 -10.84 13.59 -17.40
N ALA A 34 -10.91 14.71 -18.15
CA ALA A 34 -12.10 15.57 -18.18
C ALA A 34 -13.33 14.81 -18.69
N ASN A 35 -13.16 14.06 -19.79
CA ASN A 35 -14.24 13.23 -20.34
C ASN A 35 -14.73 12.17 -19.36
N HIS A 36 -13.81 11.50 -18.66
CA HIS A 36 -14.11 10.47 -17.67
C HIS A 36 -14.83 11.07 -16.45
N ALA A 37 -14.43 12.28 -16.02
CA ALA A 37 -15.07 13.01 -14.92
C ALA A 37 -16.42 13.66 -15.32
N GLY A 38 -16.81 13.60 -16.59
CA GLY A 38 -18.03 14.25 -17.08
C GLY A 38 -18.00 15.78 -16.95
N ILE A 39 -16.81 16.40 -17.12
CA ILE A 39 -16.60 17.85 -17.07
C ILE A 39 -15.89 18.34 -18.34
N ASN A 40 -15.95 19.65 -18.58
CA ASN A 40 -15.15 20.22 -19.66
C ASN A 40 -13.68 20.42 -19.22
N LYS A 41 -12.77 20.45 -20.22
CA LYS A 41 -11.34 20.60 -19.98
C LYS A 41 -10.98 21.93 -19.31
N ALA A 42 -11.74 22.99 -19.55
CA ALA A 42 -11.49 24.30 -18.92
C ALA A 42 -11.72 24.25 -17.40
N LEU A 43 -12.78 23.56 -16.96
CA LEU A 43 -13.05 23.34 -15.53
C LEU A 43 -11.97 22.47 -14.89
N LEU A 44 -11.48 21.42 -15.59
CA LEU A 44 -10.35 20.63 -15.09
C LEU A 44 -9.09 21.50 -14.91
N HIS A 45 -8.78 22.39 -15.87
CA HIS A 45 -7.66 23.31 -15.78
C HIS A 45 -7.82 24.38 -14.70
N TYR A 46 -9.03 24.72 -14.32
CA TYR A 46 -9.31 25.59 -13.17
C TYR A 46 -8.87 24.94 -11.85
N TYR A 47 -9.15 23.66 -11.65
CA TYR A 47 -8.73 22.91 -10.44
C TYR A 47 -7.25 22.55 -10.48
N TYR A 48 -6.78 22.06 -11.64
CA TYR A 48 -5.40 21.57 -11.81
C TYR A 48 -4.83 22.10 -13.14
N ARG A 49 -3.93 23.08 -13.03
CA ARG A 49 -3.39 23.78 -14.20
C ARG A 49 -2.58 22.88 -15.14
N THR A 50 -1.91 21.84 -14.58
CA THR A 50 -1.10 20.91 -15.37
C THR A 50 -1.41 19.46 -14.99
N LYS A 51 -1.07 18.55 -15.92
CA LYS A 51 -1.18 17.10 -15.68
C LYS A 51 -0.30 16.66 -14.51
N GLU A 52 0.88 17.25 -14.40
CA GLU A 52 1.85 16.98 -13.34
C GLU A 52 1.27 17.34 -11.96
N GLN A 53 0.63 18.50 -11.83
CA GLN A 53 -0.02 18.92 -10.57
C GLN A 53 -1.16 17.97 -10.17
N LEU A 54 -1.99 17.57 -11.13
CA LEU A 54 -3.06 16.61 -10.90
C LEU A 54 -2.50 15.24 -10.49
N PHE A 55 -1.47 14.78 -11.18
CA PHE A 55 -0.81 13.52 -10.88
C PHE A 55 -0.20 13.50 -9.47
N GLU A 56 0.52 14.56 -9.09
CA GLU A 56 1.09 14.70 -7.73
C GLU A 56 -0.02 14.67 -6.66
N ALA A 57 -1.14 15.36 -6.88
CA ALA A 57 -2.26 15.36 -5.96
C ALA A 57 -2.87 13.95 -5.82
N VAL A 58 -3.06 13.24 -6.94
CA VAL A 58 -3.55 11.86 -6.95
C VAL A 58 -2.57 10.94 -6.24
N PHE A 59 -1.29 11.00 -6.57
CA PHE A 59 -0.26 10.16 -5.97
C PHE A 59 -0.16 10.39 -4.45
N ASP A 60 -0.13 11.66 -3.99
CA ASP A 60 -0.09 12.02 -2.57
C ASP A 60 -1.33 11.50 -1.81
N LYS A 61 -2.54 11.61 -2.40
CA LYS A 61 -3.79 11.12 -1.76
C LYS A 61 -3.81 9.59 -1.68
N MET A 62 -3.39 8.90 -2.75
CA MET A 62 -3.29 7.43 -2.76
C MET A 62 -2.26 6.92 -1.76
N ALA A 63 -1.10 7.55 -1.71
CA ALA A 63 -0.08 7.22 -0.74
C ALA A 63 -0.56 7.41 0.70
N LYS A 64 -1.23 8.53 1.01
CA LYS A 64 -1.84 8.76 2.33
C LYS A 64 -2.87 7.67 2.66
N LEU A 65 -3.69 7.26 1.70
CA LEU A 65 -4.68 6.20 1.89
C LEU A 65 -4.02 4.86 2.24
N ILE A 66 -2.92 4.51 1.57
CA ILE A 66 -2.13 3.31 1.90
C ILE A 66 -1.57 3.43 3.31
N PHE A 67 -0.91 4.55 3.63
CA PHE A 67 -0.27 4.73 4.94
C PHE A 67 -1.26 4.81 6.09
N SER A 68 -2.46 5.38 5.90
CA SER A 68 -3.49 5.41 6.94
C SER A 68 -3.96 4.01 7.37
N ARG A 69 -3.78 3.00 6.51
CA ARG A 69 -4.07 1.60 6.85
C ARG A 69 -3.08 0.98 7.84
N PHE A 70 -1.92 1.61 8.01
CA PHE A 70 -0.93 1.18 9.01
C PHE A 70 -1.15 1.82 10.39
N ALA A 71 -2.02 2.83 10.51
CA ALA A 71 -2.28 3.50 11.78
C ALA A 71 -2.70 2.54 12.93
N PRO A 72 -3.56 1.50 12.70
CA PRO A 72 -3.92 0.55 13.75
C PRO A 72 -2.75 -0.31 14.25
N VAL A 73 -1.62 -0.37 13.53
CA VAL A 73 -0.38 -1.00 14.03
C VAL A 73 0.15 -0.27 15.26
N LEU A 74 -0.29 0.98 15.50
CA LEU A 74 0.08 1.78 16.66
C LEU A 74 -0.86 1.61 17.87
N ASP A 75 -1.88 0.74 17.79
CA ASP A 75 -2.76 0.42 18.91
C ASP A 75 -1.94 -0.19 20.07
N GLU A 76 -1.97 0.45 21.24
CA GLU A 76 -1.14 0.05 22.39
C GLU A 76 -1.60 -1.27 23.02
N ASN A 77 -2.86 -1.68 22.82
CA ASN A 77 -3.45 -2.83 23.48
C ASN A 77 -3.33 -4.15 22.69
N ALA A 78 -2.88 -4.11 21.45
CA ALA A 78 -2.76 -5.29 20.62
C ALA A 78 -1.35 -5.88 20.68
N SER A 79 -1.22 -7.21 20.73
CA SER A 79 0.08 -7.90 20.62
C SER A 79 0.72 -7.68 19.24
N LEU A 80 2.03 -7.90 19.14
CA LEU A 80 2.73 -7.82 17.86
C LEU A 80 2.12 -8.80 16.82
N GLU A 81 1.72 -9.99 17.26
CA GLU A 81 1.07 -10.98 16.42
C GLU A 81 -0.29 -10.50 15.90
N ASP A 82 -1.12 -9.91 16.77
CA ASP A 82 -2.42 -9.37 16.38
C ASP A 82 -2.28 -8.22 15.38
N LYS A 83 -1.26 -7.38 15.57
CA LYS A 83 -0.91 -6.31 14.61
C LYS A 83 -0.53 -6.86 13.24
N ILE A 84 0.26 -7.94 13.20
CA ILE A 84 0.64 -8.62 11.95
C ILE A 84 -0.61 -9.22 11.27
N ARG A 85 -1.48 -9.90 12.02
CA ARG A 85 -2.75 -10.47 11.48
C ARG A 85 -3.65 -9.38 10.95
N PHE A 86 -3.85 -8.32 11.72
CA PHE A 86 -4.64 -7.16 11.32
C PHE A 86 -4.09 -6.54 10.03
N PHE A 87 -2.77 -6.32 9.97
CA PHE A 87 -2.11 -5.77 8.79
C PHE A 87 -2.40 -6.59 7.54
N PHE A 88 -2.15 -7.91 7.55
CA PHE A 88 -2.37 -8.74 6.36
C PHE A 88 -3.83 -8.76 5.93
N ARG A 89 -4.76 -8.83 6.87
CA ARG A 89 -6.20 -8.82 6.59
C ARG A 89 -6.62 -7.52 5.90
N GLU A 90 -6.29 -6.39 6.50
CA GLU A 90 -6.69 -5.08 5.97
C GLU A 90 -5.97 -4.73 4.67
N HIS A 91 -4.66 -4.99 4.60
CA HIS A 91 -3.86 -4.65 3.43
C HIS A 91 -4.25 -5.48 2.21
N ILE A 92 -4.38 -6.81 2.36
CA ILE A 92 -4.82 -7.68 1.27
C ILE A 92 -6.25 -7.32 0.84
N SER A 93 -7.17 -7.07 1.78
CA SER A 93 -8.54 -6.63 1.45
C SER A 93 -8.56 -5.30 0.70
N PHE A 94 -7.69 -4.36 1.06
CA PHE A 94 -7.53 -3.12 0.34
C PHE A 94 -6.99 -3.33 -1.08
N LEU A 95 -5.98 -4.18 -1.24
CA LEU A 95 -5.39 -4.48 -2.55
C LEU A 95 -6.34 -5.27 -3.45
N GLN A 96 -7.20 -6.13 -2.89
CA GLN A 96 -8.26 -6.80 -3.66
C GLN A 96 -9.25 -5.80 -4.28
N LYS A 97 -9.57 -4.73 -3.55
CA LYS A 97 -10.42 -3.63 -4.05
C LYS A 97 -9.68 -2.72 -5.05
N ASN A 98 -8.34 -2.71 -5.01
CA ASN A 98 -7.49 -1.84 -5.82
C ASN A 98 -6.36 -2.63 -6.51
N PRO A 99 -6.67 -3.65 -7.33
CA PRO A 99 -5.69 -4.65 -7.78
C PRO A 99 -4.59 -4.11 -8.69
N ARG A 100 -4.84 -2.99 -9.38
CA ARG A 100 -3.84 -2.34 -10.27
C ARG A 100 -2.92 -1.36 -9.53
N LEU A 101 -3.28 -0.97 -8.29
CA LEU A 101 -2.55 0.03 -7.54
C LEU A 101 -1.10 -0.36 -7.23
N PRO A 102 -0.77 -1.60 -6.81
CA PRO A 102 0.61 -1.98 -6.53
C PRO A 102 1.54 -1.84 -7.74
N ALA A 103 1.12 -2.32 -8.90
CA ALA A 103 1.90 -2.19 -10.13
C ALA A 103 2.10 -0.73 -10.52
N PHE A 104 1.07 0.10 -10.42
CA PHE A 104 1.15 1.53 -10.67
C PHE A 104 2.17 2.22 -9.74
N ILE A 105 2.06 2.00 -8.42
CA ILE A 105 2.96 2.61 -7.44
C ILE A 105 4.42 2.16 -7.67
N LEU A 106 4.66 0.86 -7.87
CA LEU A 106 6.01 0.34 -8.12
C LEU A 106 6.61 0.91 -9.40
N ASN A 107 5.84 1.02 -10.48
CA ASN A 107 6.30 1.63 -11.73
C ASN A 107 6.66 3.10 -11.53
N GLU A 108 5.83 3.87 -10.83
CA GLU A 108 6.11 5.28 -10.59
C GLU A 108 7.30 5.53 -9.67
N ILE A 109 7.48 4.70 -8.63
CA ILE A 109 8.66 4.76 -7.75
C ILE A 109 9.94 4.47 -8.54
N ASN A 110 9.93 3.45 -9.40
CA ASN A 110 11.08 3.08 -10.20
C ASN A 110 11.43 4.15 -11.26
N ARG A 111 10.42 4.80 -11.85
CA ARG A 111 10.63 5.88 -12.84
C ARG A 111 11.07 7.19 -12.20
N ASN A 112 10.54 7.51 -11.03
CA ASN A 112 10.83 8.78 -10.34
C ASN A 112 11.07 8.55 -8.84
N PRO A 113 12.28 8.12 -8.44
CA PRO A 113 12.62 7.91 -7.03
C PRO A 113 12.49 9.15 -6.15
N ALA A 114 12.48 10.35 -6.74
CA ALA A 114 12.30 11.60 -5.97
C ALA A 114 10.90 11.71 -5.35
N ARG A 115 9.86 11.11 -5.99
CA ARG A 115 8.49 11.10 -5.45
C ARG A 115 8.41 10.33 -4.16
N ILE A 116 8.98 9.13 -4.12
CA ILE A 116 8.96 8.33 -2.88
C ILE A 116 9.77 9.00 -1.77
N ARG A 117 10.90 9.64 -2.10
CA ARG A 117 11.68 10.40 -1.10
C ARG A 117 10.87 11.54 -0.49
N LYS A 118 10.12 12.29 -1.33
CA LYS A 118 9.22 13.37 -0.86
C LYS A 118 8.13 12.83 0.08
N LEU A 119 7.57 11.66 -0.25
CA LEU A 119 6.55 11.00 0.55
C LEU A 119 7.11 10.49 1.88
N LEU A 120 8.23 9.75 1.84
CA LEU A 120 8.86 9.19 3.04
C LEU A 120 9.41 10.26 4.00
N ARG A 121 9.77 11.45 3.51
CA ARG A 121 10.13 12.58 4.38
C ARG A 121 9.00 13.03 5.31
N LYS A 122 7.74 12.74 4.94
CA LYS A 122 6.56 13.06 5.77
C LYS A 122 6.32 12.01 6.86
N ILE A 123 7.00 10.87 6.78
CA ILE A 123 6.88 9.76 7.73
C ILE A 123 8.11 9.76 8.61
N ASN A 124 7.91 9.97 9.90
CA ASN A 124 8.98 9.86 10.87
C ASN A 124 9.18 8.36 11.24
N ILE A 125 10.00 7.66 10.43
CA ILE A 125 10.27 6.24 10.62
C ILE A 125 10.90 5.97 11.99
N ASN A 126 11.73 6.90 12.50
CA ASN A 126 12.34 6.75 13.82
C ASN A 126 11.29 6.84 14.94
N GLU A 127 10.31 7.73 14.82
CA GLU A 127 9.21 7.85 15.78
C GLU A 127 8.32 6.60 15.77
N LEU A 128 8.03 6.08 14.57
CA LEU A 128 7.30 4.83 14.41
C LEU A 128 8.05 3.67 15.10
N TRP A 129 9.36 3.53 14.86
CA TRP A 129 10.18 2.52 15.52
C TRP A 129 10.16 2.69 17.04
N ASN A 130 10.43 3.89 17.54
CA ASN A 130 10.44 4.16 18.99
C ASN A 130 9.10 3.82 19.65
N THR A 131 7.99 4.03 18.93
CA THR A 131 6.66 3.67 19.41
C THR A 131 6.48 2.16 19.51
N VAL A 132 6.85 1.43 18.46
CA VAL A 132 6.77 -0.04 18.43
C VAL A 132 7.71 -0.65 19.47
N GLU A 133 8.94 -0.14 19.61
CA GLU A 133 9.92 -0.59 20.59
C GLU A 133 9.41 -0.38 22.03
N ARG A 134 8.80 0.77 22.31
CA ARG A 134 8.22 1.04 23.64
C ARG A 134 7.04 0.11 23.95
N GLN A 135 6.20 -0.17 22.96
CA GLN A 135 4.99 -0.98 23.15
C GLN A 135 5.28 -2.49 23.23
N HIS A 136 6.31 -2.96 22.54
CA HIS A 136 6.59 -4.38 22.31
C HIS A 136 8.00 -4.79 22.66
N HIS A 137 8.64 -4.09 23.60
CA HIS A 137 10.05 -4.31 23.95
C HIS A 137 10.40 -5.80 24.19
N ASP A 138 9.61 -6.47 25.03
CA ASP A 138 9.86 -7.88 25.39
C ASP A 138 9.62 -8.84 24.20
N GLU A 139 8.60 -8.54 23.37
CA GLU A 139 8.33 -9.35 22.16
C GLU A 139 9.44 -9.17 21.12
N LEU A 140 9.91 -7.94 20.91
CA LEU A 140 10.99 -7.64 19.97
C LEU A 140 12.30 -8.33 20.37
N ILE A 141 12.64 -8.31 21.67
CA ILE A 141 13.82 -9.04 22.19
C ILE A 141 13.63 -10.54 21.96
N ARG A 142 12.49 -11.09 22.35
CA ARG A 142 12.17 -12.52 22.19
C ARG A 142 12.30 -12.99 20.76
N TYR A 143 11.83 -12.20 19.80
CA TYR A 143 11.84 -12.54 18.38
C TYR A 143 13.11 -12.06 17.66
N ASN A 144 14.11 -11.56 18.38
CA ASN A 144 15.37 -11.03 17.83
C ASN A 144 15.14 -9.96 16.74
N ILE A 145 14.11 -9.12 16.92
CA ILE A 145 13.82 -7.99 16.03
C ILE A 145 14.51 -6.75 16.59
N THR A 146 15.56 -6.30 15.91
CA THR A 146 16.33 -5.09 16.25
C THR A 146 16.13 -4.02 15.17
N ARG A 147 16.67 -2.82 15.39
CA ARG A 147 16.72 -1.78 14.35
C ARG A 147 17.46 -2.24 13.09
N GLU A 148 18.43 -3.14 13.22
CA GLU A 148 19.19 -3.67 12.10
C GLU A 148 18.44 -4.74 11.32
N THR A 149 17.68 -5.60 12.02
CA THR A 149 16.89 -6.68 11.39
C THR A 149 15.51 -6.22 10.95
N LEU A 150 14.96 -5.14 11.52
CA LEU A 150 13.65 -4.60 11.17
C LEU A 150 13.45 -4.37 9.67
N PRO A 151 14.40 -3.79 8.91
CA PRO A 151 14.24 -3.62 7.47
C PRO A 151 13.99 -4.93 6.72
N GLN A 152 14.60 -6.04 7.16
CA GLN A 152 14.39 -7.37 6.58
C GLN A 152 12.97 -7.87 6.85
N VAL A 153 12.49 -7.73 8.09
CA VAL A 153 11.12 -8.10 8.49
C VAL A 153 10.10 -7.30 7.69
N MET A 154 10.26 -5.97 7.63
CA MET A 154 9.36 -5.07 6.89
C MET A 154 9.34 -5.37 5.39
N THR A 155 10.51 -5.61 4.80
CA THR A 155 10.61 -5.99 3.37
C THR A 155 9.91 -7.32 3.12
N SER A 156 10.07 -8.32 3.98
CA SER A 156 9.41 -9.62 3.87
C SER A 156 7.89 -9.49 3.96
N ILE A 157 7.38 -8.73 4.93
CA ILE A 157 5.94 -8.45 5.08
C ILE A 157 5.39 -7.77 3.82
N ALA A 158 6.07 -6.73 3.34
CA ALA A 158 5.66 -6.00 2.13
C ALA A 158 5.68 -6.91 0.89
N ALA A 159 6.74 -7.69 0.69
CA ALA A 159 6.85 -8.61 -0.44
C ALA A 159 5.74 -9.68 -0.43
N ILE A 160 5.49 -10.28 0.72
CA ILE A 160 4.47 -11.34 0.88
C ILE A 160 3.06 -10.80 0.62
N SER A 161 2.77 -9.55 1.01
CA SER A 161 1.46 -8.94 0.83
C SER A 161 1.24 -8.36 -0.57
N VAL A 162 2.27 -7.74 -1.17
CA VAL A 162 2.17 -6.97 -2.43
C VAL A 162 2.38 -7.83 -3.66
N PHE A 163 3.28 -8.83 -3.60
CA PHE A 163 3.68 -9.61 -4.77
C PHE A 163 2.53 -10.25 -5.56
N PRO A 164 1.49 -10.86 -4.93
CA PRO A 164 0.38 -11.45 -5.68
C PRO A 164 -0.37 -10.45 -6.57
N PHE A 165 -0.39 -9.18 -6.18
CA PHE A 165 -1.03 -8.10 -6.94
C PHE A 165 -0.08 -7.47 -7.95
N ALA A 166 1.19 -7.26 -7.59
CA ALA A 166 2.20 -6.71 -8.49
C ALA A 166 2.49 -7.64 -9.68
N ALA A 167 2.48 -8.96 -9.42
CA ALA A 167 2.68 -10.02 -10.41
C ALA A 167 1.36 -10.70 -10.82
N ARG A 168 0.23 -9.99 -10.73
CA ARG A 168 -1.12 -10.55 -10.90
C ARG A 168 -1.26 -11.37 -12.19
N GLY A 169 -0.79 -10.87 -13.33
CA GLY A 169 -0.90 -11.58 -14.60
C GLY A 169 -0.19 -12.93 -14.61
N ILE A 170 0.96 -13.06 -13.94
CA ILE A 170 1.68 -14.32 -13.79
C ILE A 170 0.89 -15.25 -12.85
N MET A 171 0.40 -14.71 -11.74
CA MET A 171 -0.35 -15.47 -10.75
C MET A 171 -1.64 -16.05 -11.33
N GLU A 172 -2.41 -15.25 -12.06
CA GLU A 172 -3.66 -15.70 -12.70
C GLU A 172 -3.40 -16.87 -13.66
N VAL A 173 -2.37 -16.79 -14.51
CA VAL A 173 -2.01 -17.88 -15.43
C VAL A 173 -1.59 -19.14 -14.67
N LEU A 174 -0.84 -19.03 -13.59
CA LEU A 174 -0.43 -20.18 -12.77
C LEU A 174 -1.63 -20.84 -12.10
N PHE A 175 -2.55 -20.04 -11.57
CA PHE A 175 -3.75 -20.56 -10.90
C PHE A 175 -4.73 -21.18 -11.88
N GLU A 176 -4.92 -20.59 -13.07
CA GLU A 176 -5.70 -21.18 -14.14
C GLU A 176 -5.17 -22.57 -14.54
N LYS A 177 -3.84 -22.67 -14.77
CA LYS A 177 -3.20 -23.96 -15.10
C LYS A 177 -3.31 -25.02 -14.02
N SER A 178 -3.34 -24.61 -12.75
CA SER A 178 -3.49 -25.53 -11.61
C SER A 178 -4.95 -25.84 -11.26
N GLY A 179 -5.93 -25.23 -11.97
CA GLY A 179 -7.35 -25.38 -11.67
C GLY A 179 -7.80 -24.78 -10.33
N GLN A 180 -7.02 -23.81 -9.83
CA GLN A 180 -7.30 -23.14 -8.55
C GLN A 180 -7.89 -21.74 -8.78
N ASP A 181 -8.76 -21.31 -7.84
CA ASP A 181 -9.36 -19.96 -7.88
C ASP A 181 -8.41 -18.93 -7.24
N PHE A 182 -7.96 -17.98 -8.04
CA PHE A 182 -7.07 -16.92 -7.58
C PHE A 182 -7.72 -16.01 -6.53
N ASN A 183 -9.03 -15.73 -6.61
CA ASN A 183 -9.70 -14.90 -5.61
C ASN A 183 -9.81 -15.63 -4.27
N LYS A 184 -10.10 -16.94 -4.30
CA LYS A 184 -10.08 -17.77 -3.09
C LYS A 184 -8.68 -17.79 -2.47
N TYR A 185 -7.63 -17.96 -3.28
CA TYR A 185 -6.25 -17.87 -2.81
C TYR A 185 -5.97 -16.53 -2.10
N LEU A 186 -6.45 -15.39 -2.64
CA LEU A 186 -6.26 -14.10 -2.00
C LEU A 186 -6.98 -13.99 -0.66
N GLU A 187 -8.16 -14.59 -0.52
CA GLU A 187 -8.86 -14.66 0.77
C GLU A 187 -8.10 -15.50 1.79
N ASP A 188 -7.71 -16.72 1.41
CA ASP A 188 -6.98 -17.65 2.27
C ASP A 188 -5.60 -17.08 2.66
N ARG A 189 -5.00 -16.25 1.79
CA ARG A 189 -3.69 -15.63 2.01
C ARG A 189 -3.68 -14.66 3.18
N LYS A 190 -4.80 -14.04 3.55
CA LYS A 190 -4.89 -13.12 4.70
C LYS A 190 -4.39 -13.79 5.99
N GLU A 191 -4.86 -15.00 6.25
CA GLU A 191 -4.45 -15.76 7.42
C GLU A 191 -3.15 -16.54 7.19
N PHE A 192 -2.96 -17.13 6.00
CA PHE A 192 -1.74 -17.86 5.67
C PHE A 192 -0.50 -16.98 5.78
N ALA A 193 -0.51 -15.79 5.18
CA ALA A 193 0.63 -14.87 5.19
C ALA A 193 0.96 -14.37 6.60
N ALA A 194 -0.06 -14.01 7.38
CA ALA A 194 0.11 -13.63 8.78
C ALA A 194 0.75 -14.77 9.59
N GLY A 195 0.18 -15.97 9.51
CA GLY A 195 0.70 -17.13 10.21
C GLY A 195 2.11 -17.54 9.76
N PHE A 196 2.43 -17.38 8.46
CA PHE A 196 3.76 -17.63 7.94
C PHE A 196 4.80 -16.68 8.54
N VAL A 197 4.53 -15.37 8.54
CA VAL A 197 5.42 -14.36 9.13
C VAL A 197 5.57 -14.57 10.63
N ILE A 198 4.47 -14.80 11.36
CA ILE A 198 4.51 -15.03 12.80
C ILE A 198 5.38 -16.25 13.14
N ARG A 199 5.23 -17.36 12.42
CA ARG A 199 6.09 -18.53 12.62
C ARG A 199 7.56 -18.25 12.30
N ALA A 200 7.82 -17.47 11.23
CA ALA A 200 9.20 -17.11 10.85
C ALA A 200 9.88 -16.28 11.94
N ILE A 201 9.21 -15.26 12.48
CA ILE A 201 9.77 -14.43 13.56
C ILE A 201 9.92 -15.21 14.87
N LYS A 202 8.97 -16.12 15.20
CA LYS A 202 9.07 -17.00 16.38
C LYS A 202 10.22 -18.02 16.24
N GLY A 203 10.49 -18.50 15.04
CA GLY A 203 11.63 -19.40 14.78
C GLY A 203 12.99 -18.72 14.95
N CYS A 204 13.02 -17.39 15.06
CA CYS A 204 14.21 -16.60 15.42
C CYS A 204 14.33 -16.39 16.94
N GLU A 205 13.47 -17.01 17.76
CA GLU A 205 13.60 -16.95 19.22
C GLU A 205 15.03 -17.36 19.58
N THR A 206 15.69 -16.50 20.36
CA THR A 206 17.00 -16.82 20.92
C THR A 206 16.84 -18.09 21.73
N GLY A 207 17.34 -19.21 21.19
CA GLY A 207 17.18 -20.48 21.83
C GLY A 207 17.70 -20.40 23.24
N THR A 208 16.85 -20.77 24.17
CA THR A 208 17.26 -21.29 25.46
C THR A 208 18.07 -22.55 25.12
N ASN A 209 19.38 -22.39 24.92
CA ASN A 209 20.29 -23.52 24.95
C ASN A 209 20.15 -24.16 26.33
N VAL A 210 19.48 -25.31 26.36
CA VAL A 210 19.51 -26.26 27.46
C VAL A 210 20.89 -26.94 27.49
#